data_5f2a1dfa695fe6c009b11bb4033ecb3d
#
_entry.id   5f2a1dfa695fe6c009b11bb4033ecb3d
#
_cell.length_a   1.000
_cell.length_b   1.000
_cell.length_c   1.000
_cell.angle_alpha   90.00
_cell.angle_beta   90.00
_cell.angle_gamma   90.00
#
_symmetry.space_group_name_H-M   'P 1'
#
loop_
_entity.id
_entity.type
_entity.pdbx_description
1 polymer ?
#
loop_
_entity_poly.entity_id
_entity_poly.type
_entity_poly.pdbx_seq_one_letter_code
_entity_poly.pdbx_strand_id
1 'polypeptide(L)'
;MRRGTALAAAAAALAAPLPFLPAARAGFLAWDDQSNLVYNAAYRGFARENLLWMWTTHFRGPWQPLSWLSYAVDSSLWGLDAPAFRRTNFFLHALGATLCVLVARRLLDAALGARASERARNLGALAAGLFFALHPLRVESVAWITERRDVLSGVFFLGAWLAYLEERFFLAPFLFVGALLSKGTAVALPFFLLAVEFFPLGRLRTDPRGTAMRLAPYFLLAFAAGLANLGGFGNGDLSGPTLGPGLRLALAAHAPGFYLAKTVLPFDLSPYYPLVVPPSRLDAHFAFYGALGLAVSAAAWASCRRAPWAGTAWLAFLAALAPVSGLIQNGAQIAADRYTYLPCLPFAFVFGGLIAAAAEKRARAAVAALVLIAAALAAATAAQSTYWKNDVALWTRAAALAPDGYLPRSNLATADLAAGDEDGALAQYAAVLRLHPEDFGARVNAGYLLTKRGRLDEAEANLRAALALSPGAPDATVDLADVLSRRGDRAGALALLTELKQRSPDFAAGRFNRGLLLISLGRRAEGNAELDAAVALDPNLAARRRSAR
;
A
#
# COMPACT_ATOMS: atom_id res chain seq x y z
N MET A 1 12.12 -32.82 7.42
CA MET A 1 11.97 -31.76 8.45
C MET A 1 11.95 -32.38 9.83
N ARG A 2 12.76 -31.90 10.81
CA ARG A 2 12.74 -32.46 12.18
C ARG A 2 11.46 -32.04 12.90
N ARG A 3 10.90 -32.89 13.76
CA ARG A 3 9.62 -32.67 14.47
C ARG A 3 9.54 -31.30 15.17
N GLY A 4 10.61 -30.86 15.82
CA GLY A 4 10.63 -29.58 16.51
C GLY A 4 10.52 -28.37 15.58
N THR A 5 11.15 -28.42 14.39
CA THR A 5 11.03 -27.36 13.37
C THR A 5 9.62 -27.34 12.76
N ALA A 6 9.00 -28.51 12.56
CA ALA A 6 7.62 -28.61 12.07
C ALA A 6 6.62 -27.97 13.04
N LEU A 7 6.78 -28.22 14.34
CA LEU A 7 5.94 -27.60 15.38
C LEU A 7 6.13 -26.09 15.44
N ALA A 8 7.37 -25.58 15.32
CA ALA A 8 7.65 -24.16 15.28
C ALA A 8 7.00 -23.48 14.07
N ALA A 9 7.08 -24.09 12.89
CA ALA A 9 6.46 -23.60 11.66
C ALA A 9 4.93 -23.59 11.77
N ALA A 10 4.32 -24.66 12.28
CA ALA A 10 2.88 -24.73 12.50
C ALA A 10 2.40 -23.68 13.53
N ALA A 11 3.14 -23.48 14.62
CA ALA A 11 2.81 -22.45 15.61
C ALA A 11 2.84 -21.04 15.02
N ALA A 12 3.86 -20.72 14.21
CA ALA A 12 3.94 -19.42 13.53
C ALA A 12 2.80 -19.24 12.50
N ALA A 13 2.48 -20.29 11.72
CA ALA A 13 1.40 -20.26 10.75
C ALA A 13 0.02 -20.02 11.40
N LEU A 14 -0.25 -20.69 12.52
CA LEU A 14 -1.52 -20.53 13.26
C LEU A 14 -1.62 -19.16 13.94
N ALA A 15 -0.52 -18.62 14.44
CA ALA A 15 -0.49 -17.30 15.08
C ALA A 15 -0.62 -16.14 14.08
N ALA A 16 -0.08 -16.30 12.85
CA ALA A 16 0.04 -15.24 11.86
C ALA A 16 -1.27 -14.52 11.53
N PRO A 17 -2.42 -15.16 11.26
CA PRO A 17 -3.66 -14.46 10.90
C PRO A 17 -4.39 -13.81 12.08
N LEU A 18 -4.13 -14.23 13.32
CA LEU A 18 -4.94 -13.87 14.48
C LEU A 18 -5.03 -12.35 14.73
N PRO A 19 -3.93 -11.57 14.70
CA PRO A 19 -3.99 -10.14 14.98
C PRO A 19 -4.63 -9.32 13.85
N PHE A 20 -4.90 -9.92 12.68
CA PHE A 20 -5.57 -9.25 11.56
C PHE A 20 -7.09 -9.46 11.53
N LEU A 21 -7.64 -10.27 12.45
CA LEU A 21 -9.08 -10.54 12.53
C LEU A 21 -9.96 -9.28 12.63
N PRO A 22 -9.54 -8.15 13.26
CA PRO A 22 -10.32 -6.91 13.24
C PRO A 22 -10.63 -6.39 11.84
N ALA A 23 -9.75 -6.62 10.85
CA ALA A 23 -9.95 -6.24 9.46
C ALA A 23 -10.60 -7.34 8.60
N ALA A 24 -10.82 -8.55 9.12
CA ALA A 24 -11.21 -9.72 8.31
C ALA A 24 -12.52 -9.56 7.53
N ARG A 25 -13.46 -8.78 8.06
CA ARG A 25 -14.79 -8.54 7.47
C ARG A 25 -14.90 -7.19 6.76
N ALA A 26 -13.82 -6.44 6.63
CA ALA A 26 -13.83 -5.15 5.95
C ALA A 26 -14.21 -5.29 4.47
N GLY A 27 -14.87 -4.27 3.89
CA GLY A 27 -15.11 -4.15 2.46
C GLY A 27 -13.85 -3.84 1.66
N PHE A 28 -14.00 -3.66 0.35
CA PHE A 28 -12.97 -3.04 -0.48
C PHE A 28 -12.79 -1.59 -0.06
N LEU A 29 -11.54 -1.17 0.13
CA LEU A 29 -11.22 0.19 0.52
C LEU A 29 -11.20 1.12 -0.70
N ALA A 30 -11.69 2.35 -0.54
CA ALA A 30 -11.79 3.32 -1.62
C ALA A 30 -10.44 3.87 -2.09
N TRP A 31 -9.35 3.44 -1.49
CA TRP A 31 -8.02 3.84 -1.94
C TRP A 31 -7.71 3.24 -3.33
N ASP A 32 -7.11 2.03 -3.37
CA ASP A 32 -6.79 1.39 -4.67
C ASP A 32 -7.67 0.17 -4.96
N ASP A 33 -8.36 -0.42 -3.94
CA ASP A 33 -9.17 -1.63 -4.15
C ASP A 33 -10.31 -1.37 -5.13
N GLN A 34 -10.94 -0.18 -5.08
CA GLN A 34 -12.02 0.17 -5.99
C GLN A 34 -11.55 0.14 -7.46
N SER A 35 -10.47 0.85 -7.75
CA SER A 35 -9.95 0.98 -9.11
C SER A 35 -9.28 -0.29 -9.61
N ASN A 36 -8.52 -0.97 -8.75
CA ASN A 36 -7.80 -2.17 -9.14
C ASN A 36 -8.72 -3.39 -9.26
N LEU A 37 -9.72 -3.52 -8.39
CA LEU A 37 -10.49 -4.76 -8.27
C LEU A 37 -11.96 -4.59 -8.61
N VAL A 38 -12.63 -3.52 -8.10
CA VAL A 38 -14.08 -3.38 -8.25
C VAL A 38 -14.45 -2.86 -9.64
N TYR A 39 -13.76 -1.85 -10.15
CA TYR A 39 -14.06 -1.26 -11.47
C TYR A 39 -13.26 -1.89 -12.60
N ASN A 40 -12.20 -2.62 -12.30
CA ASN A 40 -11.38 -3.30 -13.30
C ASN A 40 -11.96 -4.69 -13.59
N ALA A 41 -12.59 -4.85 -14.75
CA ALA A 41 -13.09 -6.15 -15.21
C ALA A 41 -12.02 -6.97 -15.98
N ALA A 42 -10.92 -6.34 -16.41
CA ALA A 42 -9.97 -6.95 -17.32
C ALA A 42 -9.21 -8.16 -16.72
N TYR A 43 -9.03 -8.21 -15.39
CA TYR A 43 -8.40 -9.37 -14.73
C TYR A 43 -9.38 -10.51 -14.43
N ARG A 44 -10.71 -10.32 -14.59
CA ARG A 44 -11.72 -11.29 -14.14
C ARG A 44 -11.90 -12.40 -15.16
N GLY A 45 -11.46 -13.60 -14.80
CA GLY A 45 -11.57 -14.79 -15.64
C GLY A 45 -10.25 -15.21 -16.28
N PHE A 46 -10.32 -16.27 -17.10
CA PHE A 46 -9.16 -16.94 -17.70
C PHE A 46 -9.27 -17.02 -19.22
N ALA A 47 -10.14 -16.21 -19.85
CA ALA A 47 -10.18 -16.09 -21.29
C ALA A 47 -8.85 -15.55 -21.82
N ARG A 48 -8.55 -15.79 -23.09
CA ARG A 48 -7.29 -15.37 -23.71
C ARG A 48 -7.02 -13.87 -23.51
N GLU A 49 -8.05 -13.05 -23.64
CA GLU A 49 -7.98 -11.59 -23.50
C GLU A 49 -7.58 -11.19 -22.08
N ASN A 50 -8.16 -11.84 -21.04
CA ASN A 50 -7.84 -11.59 -19.64
C ASN A 50 -6.37 -11.96 -19.36
N LEU A 51 -5.93 -13.15 -19.81
CA LEU A 51 -4.55 -13.59 -19.61
C LEU A 51 -3.57 -12.68 -20.33
N LEU A 52 -3.83 -12.30 -21.60
CA LEU A 52 -2.99 -11.36 -22.33
C LEU A 52 -2.88 -10.03 -21.58
N TRP A 53 -4.02 -9.49 -21.11
CA TRP A 53 -4.02 -8.26 -20.34
C TRP A 53 -3.16 -8.39 -19.08
N MET A 54 -3.33 -9.45 -18.28
CA MET A 54 -2.54 -9.66 -17.04
C MET A 54 -1.03 -9.70 -17.31
N TRP A 55 -0.61 -10.28 -18.44
CA TRP A 55 0.81 -10.45 -18.77
C TRP A 55 1.42 -9.24 -19.47
N THR A 56 0.63 -8.32 -20.01
CA THR A 56 1.14 -7.16 -20.74
C THR A 56 0.88 -5.82 -20.07
N THR A 57 0.01 -5.78 -19.04
CA THR A 57 -0.42 -4.53 -18.43
C THR A 57 0.57 -3.97 -17.43
N HIS A 58 0.67 -2.63 -17.41
CA HIS A 58 1.24 -1.82 -16.34
C HIS A 58 0.14 -0.99 -15.65
N PHE A 59 -1.08 -1.53 -15.59
CA PHE A 59 -2.22 -0.82 -15.02
C PHE A 59 -1.93 -0.38 -13.59
N ARG A 60 -2.01 0.93 -13.33
CA ARG A 60 -1.74 1.61 -12.06
C ARG A 60 -0.41 1.25 -11.41
N GLY A 61 0.62 1.06 -12.21
CA GLY A 61 1.97 0.92 -11.67
C GLY A 61 2.79 -0.23 -12.27
N PRO A 62 3.46 -1.03 -11.44
CA PRO A 62 4.45 -2.00 -11.90
C PRO A 62 3.80 -3.21 -12.59
N TRP A 63 4.58 -3.88 -13.43
CA TRP A 63 4.24 -5.16 -14.05
C TRP A 63 4.19 -6.27 -12.99
N GLN A 64 3.00 -6.91 -12.79
CA GLN A 64 2.75 -7.86 -11.72
C GLN A 64 1.75 -8.97 -12.10
N PRO A 65 2.02 -9.74 -13.15
CA PRO A 65 1.05 -10.68 -13.74
C PRO A 65 0.56 -11.75 -12.75
N LEU A 66 1.41 -12.28 -11.84
CA LEU A 66 0.96 -13.27 -10.87
C LEU A 66 0.03 -12.69 -9.81
N SER A 67 0.18 -11.42 -9.45
CA SER A 67 -0.78 -10.77 -8.57
C SER A 67 -2.15 -10.67 -9.21
N TRP A 68 -2.23 -10.25 -10.50
CA TRP A 68 -3.47 -10.24 -11.26
C TRP A 68 -4.09 -11.63 -11.39
N LEU A 69 -3.27 -12.65 -11.70
CA LEU A 69 -3.72 -14.04 -11.77
C LEU A 69 -4.30 -14.53 -10.42
N SER A 70 -3.68 -14.16 -9.30
CA SER A 70 -4.19 -14.51 -7.97
C SER A 70 -5.55 -13.86 -7.65
N TYR A 71 -5.78 -12.62 -8.12
CA TYR A 71 -7.09 -11.97 -8.01
C TYR A 71 -8.12 -12.60 -8.95
N ALA A 72 -7.70 -13.05 -10.15
CA ALA A 72 -8.58 -13.78 -11.07
C ALA A 72 -9.07 -15.09 -10.44
N VAL A 73 -8.21 -15.83 -9.75
CA VAL A 73 -8.59 -17.03 -9.00
C VAL A 73 -9.65 -16.69 -7.95
N ASP A 74 -9.40 -15.70 -7.09
CA ASP A 74 -10.37 -15.32 -6.06
C ASP A 74 -11.70 -14.85 -6.66
N SER A 75 -11.66 -14.00 -7.69
CA SER A 75 -12.89 -13.51 -8.32
C SER A 75 -13.71 -14.62 -8.99
N SER A 76 -13.05 -15.66 -9.50
CA SER A 76 -13.70 -16.82 -10.10
C SER A 76 -14.32 -17.77 -9.06
N LEU A 77 -13.74 -17.86 -7.87
CA LEU A 77 -14.21 -18.72 -6.78
C LEU A 77 -15.29 -18.06 -5.93
N TRP A 78 -15.17 -16.75 -5.68
CA TRP A 78 -15.93 -16.04 -4.65
C TRP A 78 -16.66 -14.81 -5.19
N GLY A 79 -16.57 -14.51 -6.50
CA GLY A 79 -17.04 -13.23 -7.02
C GLY A 79 -16.23 -12.05 -6.45
N LEU A 80 -16.89 -10.91 -6.26
CA LEU A 80 -16.29 -9.73 -5.62
C LEU A 80 -16.60 -9.70 -4.11
N ASP A 81 -16.15 -10.72 -3.38
CA ASP A 81 -16.26 -10.80 -1.92
C ASP A 81 -14.95 -10.34 -1.26
N ALA A 82 -14.90 -9.08 -0.77
CA ALA A 82 -13.72 -8.51 -0.13
C ALA A 82 -13.18 -9.34 1.07
N PRO A 83 -14.04 -9.88 1.99
CA PRO A 83 -13.60 -10.81 3.01
C PRO A 83 -12.90 -12.06 2.46
N ALA A 84 -13.35 -12.63 1.34
CA ALA A 84 -12.70 -13.79 0.73
C ALA A 84 -11.30 -13.44 0.20
N PHE A 85 -11.18 -12.34 -0.54
CA PHE A 85 -9.88 -11.84 -1.00
C PHE A 85 -8.90 -11.63 0.16
N ARG A 86 -9.39 -11.12 1.28
CA ARG A 86 -8.56 -10.89 2.48
C ARG A 86 -8.14 -12.18 3.16
N ARG A 87 -9.01 -13.21 3.19
CA ARG A 87 -8.66 -14.55 3.69
C ARG A 87 -7.49 -15.15 2.90
N THR A 88 -7.44 -14.94 1.58
CA THR A 88 -6.29 -15.36 0.75
C THR A 88 -5.01 -14.65 1.18
N ASN A 89 -5.05 -13.33 1.48
CA ASN A 89 -3.88 -12.61 2.01
C ASN A 89 -3.43 -13.20 3.36
N PHE A 90 -4.35 -13.51 4.26
CA PHE A 90 -4.04 -14.12 5.56
C PHE A 90 -3.39 -15.50 5.40
N PHE A 91 -3.90 -16.31 4.49
CA PHE A 91 -3.32 -17.61 4.17
C PHE A 91 -1.89 -17.48 3.61
N LEU A 92 -1.68 -16.57 2.64
CA LEU A 92 -0.35 -16.31 2.08
C LEU A 92 0.62 -15.79 3.15
N HIS A 93 0.15 -14.93 4.06
CA HIS A 93 0.98 -14.45 5.17
C HIS A 93 1.35 -15.56 6.15
N ALA A 94 0.43 -16.46 6.47
CA ALA A 94 0.70 -17.65 7.30
C ALA A 94 1.72 -18.60 6.63
N LEU A 95 1.63 -18.78 5.32
CA LEU A 95 2.61 -19.53 4.54
C LEU A 95 3.98 -18.81 4.55
N GLY A 96 4.00 -17.48 4.40
CA GLY A 96 5.21 -16.66 4.55
C GLY A 96 5.86 -16.82 5.92
N ALA A 97 5.07 -16.81 7.01
CA ALA A 97 5.55 -17.05 8.37
C ALA A 97 6.17 -18.47 8.52
N THR A 98 5.53 -19.47 7.95
CA THR A 98 6.07 -20.85 7.88
C THR A 98 7.44 -20.89 7.21
N LEU A 99 7.54 -20.30 6.02
CA LEU A 99 8.80 -20.24 5.26
C LEU A 99 9.87 -19.43 6.00
N CYS A 100 9.49 -18.34 6.69
CA CYS A 100 10.39 -17.57 7.53
C CYS A 100 11.02 -18.43 8.64
N VAL A 101 10.22 -19.26 9.34
CA VAL A 101 10.73 -20.23 10.34
C VAL A 101 11.73 -21.19 9.69
N LEU A 102 11.42 -21.73 8.51
CA LEU A 102 12.28 -22.71 7.83
C LEU A 102 13.60 -22.08 7.37
N VAL A 103 13.57 -20.89 6.79
CA VAL A 103 14.77 -20.12 6.43
C VAL A 103 15.60 -19.81 7.68
N ALA A 104 14.96 -19.25 8.73
CA ALA A 104 15.61 -18.94 10.00
C ALA A 104 16.31 -20.18 10.58
N ARG A 105 15.65 -21.33 10.54
CA ARG A 105 16.23 -22.58 11.04
C ARG A 105 17.51 -22.98 10.28
N ARG A 106 17.52 -22.84 8.95
CA ARG A 106 18.72 -23.12 8.13
C ARG A 106 19.85 -22.13 8.42
N LEU A 107 19.52 -20.82 8.55
CA LEU A 107 20.49 -19.81 8.89
C LEU A 107 21.08 -20.02 10.30
N LEU A 108 20.26 -20.38 11.28
CA LEU A 108 20.71 -20.69 12.65
C LEU A 108 21.57 -21.95 12.69
N ASP A 109 21.26 -22.98 11.88
CA ASP A 109 22.11 -24.16 11.76
C ASP A 109 23.50 -23.80 11.23
N ALA A 110 23.56 -22.95 10.21
CA ALA A 110 24.83 -22.50 9.63
C ALA A 110 25.61 -21.56 10.57
N ALA A 111 24.91 -20.64 11.27
CA ALA A 111 25.57 -19.63 12.10
C ALA A 111 26.03 -20.16 13.46
N LEU A 112 25.22 -20.99 14.11
CA LEU A 112 25.44 -21.46 15.48
C LEU A 112 26.00 -22.89 15.54
N GLY A 113 25.64 -23.76 14.60
CA GLY A 113 26.11 -25.13 14.56
C GLY A 113 25.98 -25.85 15.91
N ALA A 114 27.06 -26.43 16.40
CA ALA A 114 27.12 -27.13 17.70
C ALA A 114 27.13 -26.15 18.91
N ARG A 115 27.25 -24.83 18.68
CA ARG A 115 27.24 -23.83 19.77
C ARG A 115 25.86 -23.62 20.40
N ALA A 116 24.81 -24.10 19.77
CA ALA A 116 23.46 -24.05 20.30
C ALA A 116 22.75 -25.40 20.12
N SER A 117 21.98 -25.77 21.14
CA SER A 117 21.19 -27.01 21.13
C SER A 117 20.10 -26.95 20.04
N GLU A 118 19.60 -28.10 19.64
CA GLU A 118 18.49 -28.18 18.68
C GLU A 118 17.24 -27.45 19.19
N ARG A 119 16.97 -27.52 20.50
CA ARG A 119 15.84 -26.82 21.14
C ARG A 119 16.01 -25.30 21.04
N ALA A 120 17.20 -24.78 21.31
CA ALA A 120 17.50 -23.34 21.23
C ALA A 120 17.35 -22.83 19.79
N ARG A 121 17.86 -23.58 18.78
CA ARG A 121 17.70 -23.21 17.38
C ARG A 121 16.24 -23.26 16.91
N ASN A 122 15.45 -24.23 17.36
CA ASN A 122 14.02 -24.28 17.05
C ASN A 122 13.26 -23.11 17.69
N LEU A 123 13.60 -22.74 18.94
CA LEU A 123 12.99 -21.57 19.59
C LEU A 123 13.37 -20.28 18.88
N GLY A 124 14.63 -20.14 18.44
CA GLY A 124 15.08 -18.99 17.67
C GLY A 124 14.38 -18.90 16.30
N ALA A 125 14.19 -20.05 15.62
CA ALA A 125 13.47 -20.09 14.36
C ALA A 125 11.98 -19.69 14.53
N LEU A 126 11.33 -20.19 15.60
CA LEU A 126 9.98 -19.76 15.98
C LEU A 126 9.93 -18.26 16.26
N ALA A 127 10.91 -17.74 17.00
CA ALA A 127 11.00 -16.31 17.32
C ALA A 127 11.10 -15.45 16.06
N ALA A 128 11.92 -15.84 15.09
CA ALA A 128 12.02 -15.14 13.80
C ALA A 128 10.68 -15.14 13.06
N GLY A 129 10.01 -16.29 12.97
CA GLY A 129 8.70 -16.40 12.33
C GLY A 129 7.61 -15.58 13.01
N LEU A 130 7.57 -15.61 14.35
CA LEU A 130 6.59 -14.81 15.12
C LEU A 130 6.88 -13.32 15.02
N PHE A 131 8.14 -12.89 15.07
CA PHE A 131 8.51 -11.48 14.87
C PHE A 131 8.06 -11.00 13.49
N PHE A 132 8.34 -11.77 12.44
CA PHE A 132 7.89 -11.46 11.08
C PHE A 132 6.37 -11.39 11.00
N ALA A 133 5.67 -12.41 11.53
CA ALA A 133 4.23 -12.56 11.37
C ALA A 133 3.38 -11.59 12.19
N LEU A 134 3.83 -11.28 13.42
CA LEU A 134 3.01 -10.53 14.38
C LEU A 134 3.39 -9.04 14.46
N HIS A 135 4.31 -8.57 13.61
CA HIS A 135 4.77 -7.19 13.68
C HIS A 135 3.75 -6.20 13.09
N PRO A 136 3.43 -5.07 13.74
CA PRO A 136 2.42 -4.11 13.27
C PRO A 136 2.69 -3.55 11.86
N LEU A 137 3.94 -3.45 11.45
CA LEU A 137 4.33 -3.08 10.08
C LEU A 137 3.82 -4.03 8.98
N ARG A 138 3.25 -5.19 9.35
CA ARG A 138 2.65 -6.13 8.38
C ARG A 138 1.22 -5.78 8.01
N VAL A 139 0.56 -4.91 8.82
CA VAL A 139 -0.87 -4.65 8.69
C VAL A 139 -1.23 -4.13 7.31
N GLU A 140 -0.50 -3.17 6.80
CA GLU A 140 -0.76 -2.62 5.46
C GLU A 140 -0.66 -3.70 4.37
N SER A 141 0.39 -4.52 4.38
CA SER A 141 0.60 -5.59 3.39
C SER A 141 -0.42 -6.74 3.49
N VAL A 142 -0.98 -7.00 4.68
CA VAL A 142 -1.83 -8.16 4.95
C VAL A 142 -3.31 -7.81 4.92
N ALA A 143 -3.71 -6.70 5.56
CA ALA A 143 -5.11 -6.29 5.67
C ALA A 143 -5.62 -5.59 4.41
N TRP A 144 -4.77 -4.88 3.66
CA TRP A 144 -5.15 -4.23 2.42
C TRP A 144 -5.10 -5.22 1.24
N ILE A 145 -6.24 -5.37 0.55
CA ILE A 145 -6.37 -6.40 -0.48
C ILE A 145 -5.42 -6.13 -1.66
N THR A 146 -5.30 -4.89 -2.11
CA THR A 146 -4.40 -4.49 -3.21
C THR A 146 -2.93 -4.85 -2.92
N GLU A 147 -2.50 -4.89 -1.65
CA GLU A 147 -1.14 -5.28 -1.30
C GLU A 147 -0.93 -6.81 -1.19
N ARG A 148 -1.85 -7.61 -1.73
CA ARG A 148 -1.61 -9.05 -1.96
C ARG A 148 -0.26 -9.33 -2.62
N ARG A 149 0.15 -8.43 -3.48
CA ARG A 149 1.45 -8.48 -4.15
C ARG A 149 2.63 -8.62 -3.18
N ASP A 150 2.54 -8.06 -1.96
CA ASP A 150 3.57 -8.21 -0.93
C ASP A 150 3.59 -9.62 -0.35
N VAL A 151 2.44 -10.12 0.09
CA VAL A 151 2.34 -11.44 0.74
C VAL A 151 2.60 -12.56 -0.26
N LEU A 152 2.16 -12.43 -1.51
CA LEU A 152 2.41 -13.40 -2.57
C LEU A 152 3.90 -13.41 -2.96
N SER A 153 4.47 -12.23 -3.21
CA SER A 153 5.92 -12.09 -3.48
C SER A 153 6.76 -12.61 -2.33
N GLY A 154 6.36 -12.34 -1.07
CA GLY A 154 7.04 -12.82 0.12
C GLY A 154 7.09 -14.35 0.23
N VAL A 155 6.00 -15.03 -0.13
CA VAL A 155 5.96 -16.50 -0.18
C VAL A 155 6.98 -17.03 -1.19
N PHE A 156 6.97 -16.52 -2.41
CA PHE A 156 7.91 -16.94 -3.45
C PHE A 156 9.36 -16.55 -3.11
N PHE A 157 9.58 -15.37 -2.53
CA PHE A 157 10.90 -14.89 -2.11
C PHE A 157 11.51 -15.79 -1.02
N LEU A 158 10.76 -16.08 0.04
CA LEU A 158 11.20 -16.94 1.13
C LEU A 158 11.33 -18.39 0.66
N GLY A 159 10.45 -18.84 -0.24
CA GLY A 159 10.54 -20.15 -0.88
C GLY A 159 11.81 -20.29 -1.73
N ALA A 160 12.14 -19.26 -2.54
CA ALA A 160 13.36 -19.22 -3.33
C ALA A 160 14.62 -19.22 -2.43
N TRP A 161 14.59 -18.43 -1.35
CA TRP A 161 15.68 -18.39 -0.39
C TRP A 161 15.89 -19.75 0.31
N LEU A 162 14.81 -20.38 0.76
CA LEU A 162 14.88 -21.73 1.35
C LEU A 162 15.43 -22.74 0.35
N ALA A 163 14.93 -22.74 -0.89
CA ALA A 163 15.39 -23.66 -1.94
C ALA A 163 16.88 -23.43 -2.27
N TYR A 164 17.35 -22.17 -2.24
CA TYR A 164 18.77 -21.84 -2.39
C TYR A 164 19.63 -22.44 -1.25
N LEU A 165 19.19 -22.27 0.00
CA LEU A 165 19.87 -22.85 1.16
C LEU A 165 19.86 -24.39 1.17
N GLU A 166 18.91 -25.01 0.49
CA GLU A 166 18.81 -26.45 0.28
C GLU A 166 19.47 -26.93 -1.02
N GLU A 167 20.19 -26.03 -1.71
CA GLU A 167 20.92 -26.32 -2.95
C GLU A 167 20.02 -26.88 -4.07
N ARG A 168 18.73 -26.48 -4.08
CA ARG A 168 17.75 -26.82 -5.11
C ARG A 168 17.90 -25.91 -6.33
N PHE A 169 18.95 -26.12 -7.13
CA PHE A 169 19.43 -25.21 -8.18
C PHE A 169 18.38 -24.83 -9.25
N PHE A 170 17.39 -25.65 -9.53
CA PHE A 170 16.32 -25.31 -10.48
C PHE A 170 15.11 -24.68 -9.78
N LEU A 171 14.75 -25.16 -8.60
CA LEU A 171 13.58 -24.68 -7.86
C LEU A 171 13.76 -23.25 -7.36
N ALA A 172 14.95 -22.90 -6.89
CA ALA A 172 15.21 -21.59 -6.31
C ALA A 172 15.04 -20.43 -7.34
N PRO A 173 15.67 -20.45 -8.53
CA PRO A 173 15.42 -19.40 -9.54
C PRO A 173 13.98 -19.45 -10.08
N PHE A 174 13.34 -20.61 -10.20
CA PHE A 174 11.93 -20.70 -10.59
C PHE A 174 11.01 -19.97 -9.60
N LEU A 175 11.17 -20.21 -8.30
CA LEU A 175 10.42 -19.48 -7.27
C LEU A 175 10.78 -17.99 -7.26
N PHE A 176 12.03 -17.63 -7.54
CA PHE A 176 12.42 -16.23 -7.63
C PHE A 176 11.72 -15.51 -8.78
N VAL A 177 11.57 -16.16 -9.94
CA VAL A 177 10.72 -15.62 -11.03
C VAL A 177 9.29 -15.38 -10.53
N GLY A 178 8.71 -16.31 -9.76
CA GLY A 178 7.39 -16.12 -9.13
C GLY A 178 7.34 -14.87 -8.24
N ALA A 179 8.39 -14.61 -7.44
CA ALA A 179 8.47 -13.41 -6.61
C ALA A 179 8.51 -12.13 -7.45
N LEU A 180 9.33 -12.10 -8.51
CA LEU A 180 9.47 -10.96 -9.43
C LEU A 180 8.17 -10.66 -10.19
N LEU A 181 7.46 -11.70 -10.63
CA LEU A 181 6.17 -11.59 -11.31
C LEU A 181 5.02 -11.18 -10.36
N SER A 182 5.24 -11.24 -9.06
CA SER A 182 4.27 -10.81 -8.05
C SER A 182 4.50 -9.35 -7.63
N LYS A 183 5.75 -8.94 -7.37
CA LYS A 183 6.11 -7.56 -7.01
C LYS A 183 7.57 -7.25 -7.36
N GLY A 184 7.81 -6.12 -8.01
CA GLY A 184 9.14 -5.71 -8.45
C GLY A 184 10.18 -5.54 -7.34
N THR A 185 9.77 -5.30 -6.08
CA THR A 185 10.70 -5.20 -4.92
C THR A 185 11.46 -6.49 -4.63
N ALA A 186 11.01 -7.63 -5.16
CA ALA A 186 11.71 -8.91 -5.07
C ALA A 186 13.10 -8.91 -5.72
N VAL A 187 13.46 -7.92 -6.54
CA VAL A 187 14.82 -7.72 -7.10
C VAL A 187 15.90 -7.69 -6.00
N ALA A 188 15.52 -7.53 -4.74
CA ALA A 188 16.43 -7.56 -3.60
C ALA A 188 16.99 -8.96 -3.28
N LEU A 189 16.38 -10.06 -3.75
CA LEU A 189 16.79 -11.43 -3.36
C LEU A 189 18.28 -11.73 -3.60
N PRO A 190 18.90 -11.42 -4.76
CA PRO A 190 20.31 -11.71 -4.98
C PRO A 190 21.22 -11.06 -3.94
N PHE A 191 20.85 -9.91 -3.40
CA PHE A 191 21.62 -9.26 -2.32
C PHE A 191 21.47 -9.97 -0.97
N PHE A 192 20.29 -10.53 -0.68
CA PHE A 192 20.09 -11.39 0.48
C PHE A 192 20.91 -12.68 0.38
N LEU A 193 20.94 -13.29 -0.80
CA LEU A 193 21.76 -14.47 -1.06
C LEU A 193 23.25 -14.13 -0.94
N LEU A 194 23.70 -13.01 -1.49
CA LEU A 194 25.08 -12.54 -1.35
C LEU A 194 25.44 -12.31 0.13
N ALA A 195 24.54 -11.69 0.89
CA ALA A 195 24.72 -11.47 2.32
C ALA A 195 24.88 -12.79 3.08
N VAL A 196 24.09 -13.80 2.75
CA VAL A 196 24.17 -15.14 3.37
C VAL A 196 25.44 -15.89 2.94
N GLU A 197 25.89 -15.74 1.71
CA GLU A 197 27.16 -16.28 1.22
C GLU A 197 28.36 -15.67 1.96
N PHE A 198 28.26 -14.40 2.39
CA PHE A 198 29.26 -13.78 3.25
C PHE A 198 29.16 -14.29 4.70
N PHE A 199 27.97 -14.27 5.30
CA PHE A 199 27.66 -14.79 6.62
C PHE A 199 26.18 -15.25 6.69
N PRO A 200 25.89 -16.49 7.14
CA PRO A 200 26.77 -17.39 7.89
C PRO A 200 27.54 -18.42 7.05
N LEU A 201 27.32 -18.54 5.73
CA LEU A 201 27.91 -19.62 4.94
C LEU A 201 29.43 -19.47 4.73
N GLY A 202 29.93 -18.23 4.67
CA GLY A 202 31.37 -17.96 4.51
C GLY A 202 31.93 -18.29 3.12
N ARG A 203 31.09 -18.77 2.18
CA ARG A 203 31.49 -19.24 0.85
C ARG A 203 32.03 -18.13 -0.04
N LEU A 204 31.63 -16.88 0.17
CA LEU A 204 32.18 -15.73 -0.55
C LEU A 204 33.70 -15.56 -0.34
N ARG A 205 34.23 -16.02 0.81
CA ARG A 205 35.68 -15.98 1.13
C ARG A 205 36.41 -17.23 0.70
N THR A 206 35.79 -18.42 0.78
CA THR A 206 36.42 -19.71 0.51
C THR A 206 36.31 -20.13 -0.94
N ASP A 207 35.24 -19.74 -1.63
CA ASP A 207 34.95 -20.07 -3.04
C ASP A 207 34.27 -18.87 -3.74
N PRO A 208 34.96 -17.76 -3.98
CA PRO A 208 34.38 -16.56 -4.59
C PRO A 208 33.88 -16.80 -6.03
N ARG A 209 34.58 -17.63 -6.81
CA ARG A 209 34.16 -17.95 -8.19
C ARG A 209 32.90 -18.78 -8.23
N GLY A 210 32.83 -19.83 -7.44
CA GLY A 210 31.62 -20.66 -7.33
C GLY A 210 30.44 -19.87 -6.76
N THR A 211 30.68 -18.97 -5.80
CA THR A 211 29.67 -18.04 -5.29
C THR A 211 29.14 -17.13 -6.39
N ALA A 212 30.02 -16.52 -7.19
CA ALA A 212 29.60 -15.67 -8.31
C ALA A 212 28.75 -16.45 -9.33
N MET A 213 29.17 -17.67 -9.69
CA MET A 213 28.40 -18.53 -10.61
C MET A 213 27.03 -18.91 -10.05
N ARG A 214 26.92 -19.21 -8.75
CA ARG A 214 25.65 -19.52 -8.08
C ARG A 214 24.70 -18.32 -8.05
N LEU A 215 25.22 -17.09 -7.88
CA LEU A 215 24.43 -15.87 -7.76
C LEU A 215 24.09 -15.23 -9.11
N ALA A 216 24.89 -15.47 -10.16
CA ALA A 216 24.71 -14.86 -11.47
C ALA A 216 23.29 -14.99 -12.04
N PRO A 217 22.60 -16.15 -12.00
CA PRO A 217 21.25 -16.27 -12.50
C PRO A 217 20.26 -15.34 -11.79
N TYR A 218 20.43 -15.12 -10.49
CA TYR A 218 19.53 -14.25 -9.71
C TYR A 218 19.76 -12.78 -10.05
N PHE A 219 21.01 -12.34 -10.24
CA PHE A 219 21.27 -10.97 -10.68
C PHE A 219 20.76 -10.72 -12.10
N LEU A 220 20.90 -11.68 -13.01
CA LEU A 220 20.38 -11.58 -14.37
C LEU A 220 18.85 -11.49 -14.38
N LEU A 221 18.16 -12.34 -13.61
CA LEU A 221 16.71 -12.30 -13.48
C LEU A 221 16.22 -10.99 -12.85
N ALA A 222 16.90 -10.50 -11.80
CA ALA A 222 16.58 -9.23 -11.18
C ALA A 222 16.77 -8.05 -12.14
N PHE A 223 17.84 -8.06 -12.94
CA PHE A 223 18.10 -7.05 -13.97
C PHE A 223 17.01 -7.06 -15.05
N ALA A 224 16.68 -8.25 -15.59
CA ALA A 224 15.62 -8.40 -16.59
C ALA A 224 14.26 -7.91 -16.07
N ALA A 225 13.90 -8.25 -14.82
CA ALA A 225 12.68 -7.76 -14.18
C ALA A 225 12.71 -6.24 -13.95
N GLY A 226 13.88 -5.68 -13.61
CA GLY A 226 14.06 -4.23 -13.53
C GLY A 226 13.75 -3.53 -14.85
N LEU A 227 14.29 -4.05 -15.97
CA LEU A 227 14.03 -3.53 -17.30
C LEU A 227 12.53 -3.63 -17.68
N ALA A 228 11.89 -4.77 -17.38
CA ALA A 228 10.46 -4.96 -17.66
C ALA A 228 9.57 -3.96 -16.89
N ASN A 229 9.98 -3.55 -15.69
CA ASN A 229 9.24 -2.57 -14.90
C ASN A 229 9.47 -1.11 -15.34
N LEU A 230 10.52 -0.79 -16.13
CA LEU A 230 10.74 0.58 -16.61
C LEU A 230 9.57 1.09 -17.48
N GLY A 231 8.88 0.22 -18.22
CA GLY A 231 7.69 0.58 -18.99
C GLY A 231 6.52 1.12 -18.14
N GLY A 232 6.46 0.78 -16.85
CA GLY A 232 5.42 1.25 -15.93
C GLY A 232 5.64 2.68 -15.41
N PHE A 233 6.87 3.19 -15.44
CA PHE A 233 7.20 4.53 -14.92
C PHE A 233 6.74 5.69 -15.83
N GLY A 234 6.33 5.42 -17.08
CA GLY A 234 5.88 6.43 -18.06
C GLY A 234 4.38 6.63 -18.15
N ASN A 235 3.56 5.78 -17.54
CA ASN A 235 2.10 5.74 -17.76
C ASN A 235 1.28 6.60 -16.79
N GLY A 236 1.78 7.78 -16.40
CA GLY A 236 0.96 8.90 -15.94
C GLY A 236 0.40 8.87 -14.51
N ASP A 237 0.11 7.74 -13.93
CA ASP A 237 -0.52 7.62 -12.59
C ASP A 237 0.48 7.68 -11.41
N LEU A 238 1.78 7.71 -11.71
CA LEU A 238 2.85 7.88 -10.71
C LEU A 238 3.30 9.34 -10.58
N SER A 239 2.45 10.30 -10.92
CA SER A 239 2.71 11.73 -10.88
C SER A 239 2.83 12.26 -9.45
N GLY A 240 3.91 11.85 -8.78
CA GLY A 240 4.43 12.59 -7.65
C GLY A 240 5.21 13.82 -8.15
N PRO A 241 5.49 14.80 -7.28
CA PRO A 241 6.29 15.96 -7.64
C PRO A 241 7.65 15.50 -8.17
N THR A 242 8.13 16.13 -9.24
CA THR A 242 9.49 15.89 -9.76
C THR A 242 10.51 16.37 -8.74
N LEU A 243 11.10 15.42 -8.01
CA LEU A 243 12.09 15.74 -6.98
C LEU A 243 13.47 15.93 -7.58
N GLY A 244 14.14 17.01 -7.20
CA GLY A 244 15.55 17.22 -7.54
C GLY A 244 16.46 16.15 -6.90
N PRO A 245 17.68 15.93 -7.48
CA PRO A 245 18.61 14.89 -6.99
C PRO A 245 18.96 15.03 -5.49
N GLY A 246 19.12 16.26 -4.99
CA GLY A 246 19.44 16.50 -3.58
C GLY A 246 18.35 16.01 -2.63
N LEU A 247 17.05 16.23 -2.98
CA LEU A 247 15.94 15.75 -2.15
C LEU A 247 15.80 14.23 -2.20
N ARG A 248 16.04 13.61 -3.37
CA ARG A 248 16.07 12.14 -3.49
C ARG A 248 17.15 11.50 -2.60
N LEU A 249 18.32 12.10 -2.55
CA LEU A 249 19.41 11.66 -1.67
C LEU A 249 19.06 11.86 -0.19
N ALA A 250 18.42 12.98 0.15
CA ALA A 250 17.95 13.22 1.52
C ALA A 250 16.89 12.20 1.96
N LEU A 251 15.92 11.87 1.10
CA LEU A 251 14.92 10.82 1.35
C LEU A 251 15.58 9.45 1.52
N ALA A 252 16.53 9.11 0.66
CA ALA A 252 17.27 7.85 0.74
C ALA A 252 18.11 7.73 2.03
N ALA A 253 18.64 8.84 2.53
CA ALA A 253 19.36 8.87 3.81
C ALA A 253 18.41 8.77 5.02
N HIS A 254 17.21 9.35 4.92
CA HIS A 254 16.17 9.29 5.95
C HIS A 254 15.58 7.89 6.13
N ALA A 255 15.27 7.21 5.02
CA ALA A 255 14.51 5.97 5.01
C ALA A 255 15.09 4.86 5.92
N PRO A 256 16.41 4.55 5.94
CA PRO A 256 16.95 3.51 6.80
C PRO A 256 16.72 3.75 8.29
N GLY A 257 16.94 4.97 8.76
CA GLY A 257 16.71 5.32 10.17
C GLY A 257 15.23 5.31 10.54
N PHE A 258 14.37 5.81 9.65
CA PHE A 258 12.92 5.79 9.83
C PHE A 258 12.39 4.35 9.98
N TYR A 259 12.70 3.47 9.04
CA TYR A 259 12.20 2.10 9.07
C TYR A 259 12.83 1.25 10.17
N LEU A 260 14.09 1.51 10.54
CA LEU A 260 14.69 0.89 11.72
C LEU A 260 13.94 1.29 12.99
N ALA A 261 13.69 2.59 13.17
CA ALA A 261 12.96 3.08 14.34
C ALA A 261 11.54 2.49 14.39
N LYS A 262 10.81 2.45 13.28
CA LYS A 262 9.47 1.83 13.20
C LYS A 262 9.50 0.31 13.41
N THR A 263 10.62 -0.36 13.08
CA THR A 263 10.80 -1.79 13.36
C THR A 263 11.04 -2.06 14.86
N VAL A 264 11.74 -1.17 15.55
CA VAL A 264 12.02 -1.34 16.99
C VAL A 264 10.86 -0.80 17.85
N LEU A 265 10.29 0.32 17.43
CA LEU A 265 9.22 1.05 18.14
C LEU A 265 8.07 1.33 17.14
N PRO A 266 7.16 0.37 16.91
CA PRO A 266 6.11 0.47 15.91
C PRO A 266 4.93 1.34 16.37
N PHE A 267 5.22 2.56 16.83
CA PHE A 267 4.21 3.56 17.20
C PHE A 267 3.92 4.50 16.03
N ASP A 268 2.72 5.10 16.05
CA ASP A 268 2.26 6.07 15.06
C ASP A 268 2.45 5.60 13.61
N LEU A 269 2.03 4.34 13.39
CA LEU A 269 1.94 3.79 12.04
C LEU A 269 0.75 4.42 11.31
N SER A 270 1.01 4.84 10.06
CA SER A 270 0.06 5.55 9.23
C SER A 270 -0.16 4.85 7.90
N PRO A 271 -1.39 4.82 7.39
CA PRO A 271 -1.63 4.39 6.01
C PRO A 271 -0.91 5.29 4.99
N TYR A 272 -0.67 6.54 5.34
CA TYR A 272 -0.07 7.52 4.45
C TYR A 272 0.89 8.46 5.18
N TYR A 273 2.12 8.55 4.71
CA TYR A 273 3.15 9.47 5.18
C TYR A 273 3.40 10.53 4.11
N PRO A 274 2.82 11.74 4.22
CA PRO A 274 2.87 12.74 3.16
C PRO A 274 4.29 13.21 2.87
N LEU A 275 4.59 13.40 1.60
CA LEU A 275 5.76 14.13 1.16
C LEU A 275 5.47 15.63 1.23
N VAL A 276 6.09 16.32 2.19
CA VAL A 276 5.98 17.77 2.32
C VAL A 276 6.92 18.44 1.33
N VAL A 277 6.37 19.14 0.34
CA VAL A 277 7.10 19.95 -0.64
C VAL A 277 6.63 21.40 -0.50
N PRO A 278 7.49 22.39 -0.44
CA PRO A 278 8.94 22.40 -0.68
C PRO A 278 9.79 21.91 0.51
N PRO A 279 11.03 21.45 0.24
CA PRO A 279 11.94 20.86 1.24
C PRO A 279 12.41 21.80 2.35
N SER A 280 12.04 23.08 2.33
CA SER A 280 12.32 24.04 3.41
C SER A 280 11.74 23.63 4.77
N ARG A 281 10.93 22.57 4.82
CA ARG A 281 10.39 21.94 6.02
C ARG A 281 10.99 20.56 6.32
N LEU A 282 12.22 20.30 5.89
CA LEU A 282 13.00 19.19 6.45
C LEU A 282 13.30 19.54 7.92
N ASP A 283 12.39 19.13 8.79
CA ASP A 283 12.42 19.45 10.21
C ASP A 283 13.47 18.61 10.96
N ALA A 284 13.65 18.92 12.24
CA ALA A 284 14.58 18.19 13.10
C ALA A 284 14.27 16.67 13.16
N HIS A 285 13.01 16.29 12.99
CA HIS A 285 12.58 14.89 12.99
C HIS A 285 13.07 14.15 11.74
N PHE A 286 13.01 14.78 10.57
CA PHE A 286 13.56 14.24 9.34
C PHE A 286 15.09 14.09 9.44
N ALA A 287 15.79 15.12 9.94
CA ALA A 287 17.24 15.09 10.13
C ALA A 287 17.66 14.01 11.15
N PHE A 288 16.89 13.80 12.20
CA PHE A 288 17.12 12.74 13.21
C PHE A 288 17.17 11.35 12.57
N TYR A 289 16.20 10.99 11.75
CA TYR A 289 16.20 9.67 11.09
C TYR A 289 17.35 9.53 10.09
N GLY A 290 17.70 10.59 9.38
CA GLY A 290 18.88 10.59 8.51
C GLY A 290 20.16 10.32 9.31
N ALA A 291 20.36 11.04 10.41
CA ALA A 291 21.51 10.85 11.30
C ALA A 291 21.53 9.44 11.93
N LEU A 292 20.37 8.92 12.35
CA LEU A 292 20.24 7.57 12.88
C LEU A 292 20.66 6.52 11.86
N GLY A 293 20.17 6.62 10.62
CA GLY A 293 20.52 5.71 9.53
C GLY A 293 22.03 5.71 9.24
N LEU A 294 22.64 6.90 9.20
CA LEU A 294 24.09 7.06 9.01
C LEU A 294 24.89 6.49 10.20
N ALA A 295 24.48 6.77 11.43
CA ALA A 295 25.15 6.27 12.63
C ALA A 295 25.14 4.74 12.71
N VAL A 296 23.97 4.12 12.44
CA VAL A 296 23.85 2.66 12.41
C VAL A 296 24.67 2.06 11.26
N SER A 297 24.71 2.71 10.09
CA SER A 297 25.56 2.27 8.97
C SER A 297 27.03 2.28 9.32
N ALA A 298 27.50 3.36 9.98
CA ALA A 298 28.88 3.46 10.47
C ALA A 298 29.18 2.40 11.53
N ALA A 299 28.27 2.19 12.50
CA ALA A 299 28.41 1.16 13.53
C ALA A 299 28.44 -0.25 12.95
N ALA A 300 27.58 -0.56 11.98
CA ALA A 300 27.54 -1.85 11.28
C ALA A 300 28.84 -2.09 10.51
N TRP A 301 29.37 -1.08 9.84
CA TRP A 301 30.67 -1.13 9.15
C TRP A 301 31.82 -1.36 10.14
N ALA A 302 31.91 -0.57 11.21
CA ALA A 302 32.98 -0.69 12.22
C ALA A 302 32.96 -2.05 12.92
N SER A 303 31.76 -2.63 13.14
CA SER A 303 31.60 -3.92 13.80
C SER A 303 31.68 -5.14 12.87
N CYS A 304 31.75 -4.98 11.55
CA CYS A 304 31.60 -6.07 10.58
C CYS A 304 32.61 -7.22 10.77
N ARG A 305 33.82 -6.93 11.32
CA ARG A 305 34.83 -7.98 11.62
C ARG A 305 34.54 -8.74 12.90
N ARG A 306 33.92 -8.10 13.92
CA ARG A 306 33.62 -8.69 15.23
C ARG A 306 32.22 -9.30 15.29
N ALA A 307 31.26 -8.70 14.58
CA ALA A 307 29.85 -9.09 14.52
C ALA A 307 29.38 -9.14 13.06
N PRO A 308 29.89 -10.07 12.22
CA PRO A 308 29.54 -10.11 10.79
C PRO A 308 28.05 -10.26 10.53
N TRP A 309 27.32 -10.87 11.46
CA TRP A 309 25.86 -10.99 11.38
C TRP A 309 25.15 -9.62 11.36
N ALA A 310 25.65 -8.63 12.14
CA ALA A 310 25.04 -7.30 12.20
C ALA A 310 25.25 -6.52 10.90
N GLY A 311 26.50 -6.52 10.37
CA GLY A 311 26.81 -5.91 9.09
C GLY A 311 26.05 -6.56 7.92
N THR A 312 25.97 -7.89 7.91
CA THR A 312 25.21 -8.65 6.90
C THR A 312 23.72 -8.33 6.92
N ALA A 313 23.11 -8.32 8.11
CA ALA A 313 21.70 -7.98 8.26
C ALA A 313 21.40 -6.53 7.83
N TRP A 314 22.28 -5.59 8.18
CA TRP A 314 22.13 -4.20 7.80
C TRP A 314 22.26 -3.99 6.29
N LEU A 315 23.24 -4.60 5.65
CA LEU A 315 23.42 -4.52 4.19
C LEU A 315 22.24 -5.14 3.43
N ALA A 316 21.73 -6.29 3.88
CA ALA A 316 20.55 -6.91 3.29
C ALA A 316 19.31 -6.02 3.43
N PHE A 317 19.14 -5.36 4.61
CA PHE A 317 18.08 -4.39 4.83
C PHE A 317 18.20 -3.19 3.88
N LEU A 318 19.38 -2.57 3.77
CA LEU A 318 19.61 -1.44 2.87
C LEU A 318 19.35 -1.80 1.40
N ALA A 319 19.82 -2.97 0.97
CA ALA A 319 19.61 -3.43 -0.40
C ALA A 319 18.12 -3.65 -0.72
N ALA A 320 17.37 -4.24 0.22
CA ALA A 320 15.94 -4.43 0.06
C ALA A 320 15.15 -3.12 0.11
N LEU A 321 15.64 -2.14 0.87
CA LEU A 321 14.99 -0.84 1.00
C LEU A 321 15.28 0.08 -0.18
N ALA A 322 16.41 -0.10 -0.88
CA ALA A 322 16.88 0.78 -1.95
C ALA A 322 15.81 1.11 -3.02
N PRO A 323 15.02 0.14 -3.55
CA PRO A 323 13.99 0.44 -4.55
C PRO A 323 12.86 1.35 -4.06
N VAL A 324 12.64 1.43 -2.75
CA VAL A 324 11.54 2.16 -2.10
C VAL A 324 12.04 3.24 -1.14
N SER A 325 13.33 3.57 -1.17
CA SER A 325 13.97 4.53 -0.28
C SER A 325 13.71 6.01 -0.63
N GLY A 326 13.10 6.27 -1.79
CA GLY A 326 12.97 7.63 -2.35
C GLY A 326 14.03 8.00 -3.38
N LEU A 327 15.02 7.13 -3.66
CA LEU A 327 15.92 7.28 -4.81
C LEU A 327 15.12 7.27 -6.12
N ILE A 328 14.16 6.35 -6.22
CA ILE A 328 13.15 6.31 -7.26
C ILE A 328 11.84 6.71 -6.59
N GLN A 329 11.32 7.91 -6.94
CA GLN A 329 10.09 8.42 -6.32
C GLN A 329 8.88 7.62 -6.78
N ASN A 330 8.07 7.18 -5.82
CA ASN A 330 6.84 6.44 -6.01
C ASN A 330 5.66 7.18 -5.34
N GLY A 331 5.01 8.08 -6.07
CA GLY A 331 3.85 8.83 -5.56
C GLY A 331 4.22 9.99 -4.62
N ALA A 332 3.21 10.55 -3.96
CA ALA A 332 3.32 11.74 -3.11
C ALA A 332 3.59 11.41 -1.62
N GLN A 333 4.24 10.29 -1.33
CA GLN A 333 4.53 9.83 0.02
C GLN A 333 6.04 9.64 0.24
N ILE A 334 6.52 9.90 1.46
CA ILE A 334 7.94 9.68 1.82
C ILE A 334 8.22 8.26 2.26
N ALA A 335 7.21 7.56 2.77
CA ALA A 335 7.30 6.22 3.35
C ALA A 335 5.96 5.50 3.23
N ALA A 336 5.98 4.18 3.42
CA ALA A 336 4.79 3.35 3.62
C ALA A 336 5.17 2.12 4.46
N ASP A 337 4.31 1.70 5.38
CA ASP A 337 4.59 0.55 6.26
C ASP A 337 4.82 -0.74 5.44
N ARG A 338 4.09 -0.92 4.34
CA ARG A 338 4.24 -2.03 3.40
C ARG A 338 5.65 -2.18 2.80
N TYR A 339 6.41 -1.10 2.72
CA TYR A 339 7.79 -1.14 2.21
C TYR A 339 8.75 -1.92 3.11
N THR A 340 8.30 -2.31 4.30
CA THR A 340 9.08 -3.10 5.26
C THR A 340 8.88 -4.61 5.13
N TYR A 341 7.96 -5.10 4.28
CA TYR A 341 7.58 -6.51 4.26
C TYR A 341 8.77 -7.44 4.01
N LEU A 342 9.59 -7.17 3.03
CA LEU A 342 10.85 -7.89 2.75
C LEU A 342 12.04 -7.29 3.52
N PRO A 343 12.25 -5.96 3.55
CA PRO A 343 13.42 -5.38 4.21
C PRO A 343 13.59 -5.74 5.69
N CYS A 344 12.51 -5.99 6.43
CA CYS A 344 12.61 -6.34 7.85
C CYS A 344 12.95 -7.82 8.13
N LEU A 345 13.00 -8.71 7.12
CA LEU A 345 13.39 -10.11 7.29
C LEU A 345 14.75 -10.30 8.00
N PRO A 346 15.83 -9.55 7.67
CA PRO A 346 17.10 -9.67 8.39
C PRO A 346 16.97 -9.41 9.88
N PHE A 347 16.15 -8.46 10.30
CA PHE A 347 15.92 -8.18 11.73
C PHE A 347 15.16 -9.30 12.43
N ALA A 348 14.21 -9.95 11.74
CA ALA A 348 13.55 -11.14 12.26
C ALA A 348 14.56 -12.28 12.51
N PHE A 349 15.50 -12.50 11.60
CA PHE A 349 16.54 -13.53 11.77
C PHE A 349 17.55 -13.17 12.86
N VAL A 350 17.93 -11.89 12.99
CA VAL A 350 18.76 -11.43 14.11
C VAL A 350 18.04 -11.65 15.44
N PHE A 351 16.77 -11.26 15.53
CA PHE A 351 15.95 -11.51 16.72
C PHE A 351 15.89 -13.01 17.07
N GLY A 352 15.66 -13.86 16.06
CA GLY A 352 15.69 -15.31 16.23
C GLY A 352 17.05 -15.82 16.75
N GLY A 353 18.15 -15.28 16.23
CA GLY A 353 19.51 -15.58 16.69
C GLY A 353 19.76 -15.19 18.15
N LEU A 354 19.29 -14.01 18.56
CA LEU A 354 19.38 -13.53 19.93
C LEU A 354 18.57 -14.39 20.90
N ILE A 355 17.35 -14.79 20.53
CA ILE A 355 16.52 -15.71 21.32
C ILE A 355 17.17 -17.09 21.42
N ALA A 356 17.74 -17.61 20.33
CA ALA A 356 18.46 -18.89 20.37
C ALA A 356 19.67 -18.85 21.31
N ALA A 357 20.47 -17.79 21.23
CA ALA A 357 21.63 -17.59 22.11
C ALA A 357 21.24 -17.42 23.60
N ALA A 358 20.14 -16.71 23.86
CA ALA A 358 19.58 -16.57 25.20
C ALA A 358 19.03 -17.89 25.74
N ALA A 359 18.36 -18.68 24.87
CA ALA A 359 17.77 -19.95 25.25
C ALA A 359 18.83 -21.00 25.64
N GLU A 360 20.02 -20.96 25.03
CA GLU A 360 21.12 -21.83 25.38
C GLU A 360 21.61 -21.59 26.82
N LYS A 361 21.55 -20.35 27.29
CA LYS A 361 21.99 -19.96 28.63
C LYS A 361 20.87 -20.03 29.68
N ARG A 362 19.67 -19.56 29.33
CA ARG A 362 18.51 -19.36 30.23
C ARG A 362 17.19 -19.65 29.50
N ALA A 363 16.92 -20.91 29.18
CA ALA A 363 15.79 -21.32 28.35
C ALA A 363 14.44 -20.77 28.83
N ARG A 364 14.13 -20.84 30.12
CA ARG A 364 12.86 -20.33 30.67
C ARG A 364 12.70 -18.82 30.47
N ALA A 365 13.77 -18.04 30.69
CA ALA A 365 13.76 -16.59 30.50
C ALA A 365 13.59 -16.22 29.00
N ALA A 366 14.26 -16.95 28.10
CA ALA A 366 14.13 -16.75 26.65
C ALA A 366 12.69 -17.05 26.17
N VAL A 367 12.06 -18.11 26.66
CA VAL A 367 10.65 -18.43 26.36
C VAL A 367 9.73 -17.34 26.89
N ALA A 368 9.89 -16.91 28.14
CA ALA A 368 9.08 -15.84 28.73
C ALA A 368 9.23 -14.52 27.93
N ALA A 369 10.45 -14.13 27.57
CA ALA A 369 10.70 -12.94 26.76
C ALA A 369 10.04 -13.04 25.37
N LEU A 370 10.15 -14.21 24.71
CA LEU A 370 9.50 -14.44 23.42
C LEU A 370 7.98 -14.32 23.53
N VAL A 371 7.37 -14.93 24.54
CA VAL A 371 5.91 -14.88 24.76
C VAL A 371 5.46 -13.43 24.99
N LEU A 372 6.16 -12.67 25.83
CA LEU A 372 5.82 -11.27 26.12
C LEU A 372 5.95 -10.39 24.88
N ILE A 373 7.06 -10.52 24.12
CA ILE A 373 7.28 -9.75 22.90
C ILE A 373 6.25 -10.13 21.81
N ALA A 374 6.00 -11.42 21.61
CA ALA A 374 5.02 -11.88 20.65
C ALA A 374 3.60 -11.41 21.00
N ALA A 375 3.22 -11.44 22.29
CA ALA A 375 1.93 -10.93 22.76
C ALA A 375 1.82 -9.41 22.55
N ALA A 376 2.87 -8.65 22.87
CA ALA A 376 2.89 -7.20 22.66
C ALA A 376 2.79 -6.83 21.17
N LEU A 377 3.54 -7.52 20.30
CA LEU A 377 3.46 -7.31 18.86
C LEU A 377 2.08 -7.68 18.31
N ALA A 378 1.51 -8.81 18.74
CA ALA A 378 0.18 -9.24 18.31
C ALA A 378 -0.91 -8.23 18.75
N ALA A 379 -0.84 -7.74 19.98
CA ALA A 379 -1.77 -6.71 20.50
C ALA A 379 -1.66 -5.41 19.70
N ALA A 380 -0.43 -4.94 19.43
CA ALA A 380 -0.19 -3.74 18.63
C ALA A 380 -0.68 -3.93 17.17
N THR A 381 -0.46 -5.11 16.59
CA THR A 381 -0.97 -5.44 15.25
C THR A 381 -2.48 -5.50 15.20
N ALA A 382 -3.13 -6.08 16.22
CA ALA A 382 -4.59 -6.10 16.32
C ALA A 382 -5.17 -4.69 16.43
N ALA A 383 -4.56 -3.83 17.25
CA ALA A 383 -4.93 -2.43 17.35
C ALA A 383 -4.76 -1.69 16.02
N GLN A 384 -3.61 -1.85 15.34
CA GLN A 384 -3.36 -1.24 14.03
C GLN A 384 -4.34 -1.76 12.96
N SER A 385 -4.73 -3.04 13.01
CA SER A 385 -5.67 -3.65 12.06
C SER A 385 -7.07 -3.05 12.14
N THR A 386 -7.46 -2.45 13.28
CA THR A 386 -8.75 -1.77 13.43
C THR A 386 -8.89 -0.55 12.52
N TYR A 387 -7.79 0.09 12.14
CA TYR A 387 -7.81 1.22 11.22
C TYR A 387 -8.09 0.81 9.78
N TRP A 388 -7.92 -0.48 9.43
CA TRP A 388 -8.15 -1.03 8.08
C TRP A 388 -9.54 -1.66 7.91
N LYS A 389 -10.47 -1.41 8.83
CA LYS A 389 -11.84 -1.96 8.79
C LYS A 389 -12.77 -1.25 7.80
N ASN A 390 -12.55 0.03 7.51
CA ASN A 390 -13.28 0.85 6.54
C ASN A 390 -12.52 2.15 6.24
N ASP A 391 -12.96 2.88 5.23
CA ASP A 391 -12.32 4.11 4.76
C ASP A 391 -12.31 5.22 5.82
N VAL A 392 -13.40 5.39 6.58
CA VAL A 392 -13.49 6.41 7.64
C VAL A 392 -12.41 6.17 8.70
N ALA A 393 -12.29 4.93 9.21
CA ALA A 393 -11.27 4.60 10.21
C ALA A 393 -9.84 4.79 9.67
N LEU A 394 -9.61 4.39 8.40
CA LEU A 394 -8.33 4.50 7.72
C LEU A 394 -7.89 5.96 7.61
N TRP A 395 -8.75 6.80 7.04
CA TRP A 395 -8.42 8.19 6.75
C TRP A 395 -8.48 9.08 7.99
N THR A 396 -9.31 8.74 9.01
CA THR A 396 -9.26 9.40 10.33
C THR A 396 -7.88 9.21 10.96
N ARG A 397 -7.33 7.98 10.93
CA ARG A 397 -5.97 7.72 11.44
C ARG A 397 -4.92 8.50 10.66
N ALA A 398 -4.99 8.51 9.34
CA ALA A 398 -4.05 9.24 8.49
C ALA A 398 -4.11 10.76 8.74
N ALA A 399 -5.33 11.34 8.82
CA ALA A 399 -5.53 12.76 9.09
C ALA A 399 -5.09 13.18 10.51
N ALA A 400 -5.25 12.30 11.51
CA ALA A 400 -4.78 12.56 12.87
C ALA A 400 -3.24 12.62 12.96
N LEU A 401 -2.54 11.78 12.18
CA LEU A 401 -1.07 11.74 12.16
C LEU A 401 -0.46 12.78 11.21
N ALA A 402 -1.22 13.27 10.25
CA ALA A 402 -0.81 14.30 9.31
C ALA A 402 -1.89 15.40 9.25
N PRO A 403 -2.03 16.22 10.29
CA PRO A 403 -3.11 17.21 10.38
C PRO A 403 -3.08 18.27 9.27
N ASP A 404 -1.91 18.56 8.72
CA ASP A 404 -1.71 19.47 7.58
C ASP A 404 -1.66 18.70 6.24
N GLY A 405 -1.93 17.40 6.26
CA GLY A 405 -1.93 16.56 5.06
C GLY A 405 -3.19 16.77 4.22
N TYR A 406 -3.02 17.27 2.99
CA TYR A 406 -4.10 17.41 2.03
C TYR A 406 -4.82 16.10 1.74
N LEU A 407 -4.08 15.09 1.26
CA LEU A 407 -4.64 13.81 0.80
C LEU A 407 -5.43 13.06 1.89
N PRO A 408 -4.92 12.91 3.13
CA PRO A 408 -5.68 12.28 4.20
C PRO A 408 -7.02 12.96 4.49
N ARG A 409 -7.06 14.29 4.52
CA ARG A 409 -8.29 15.04 4.77
C ARG A 409 -9.28 14.96 3.62
N SER A 410 -8.80 15.07 2.38
CA SER A 410 -9.65 14.95 1.19
C SER A 410 -10.29 13.57 1.09
N ASN A 411 -9.50 12.51 1.34
CA ASN A 411 -10.03 11.15 1.36
C ASN A 411 -10.96 10.90 2.55
N LEU A 412 -10.68 11.49 3.73
CA LEU A 412 -11.60 11.40 4.87
C LEU A 412 -12.94 12.07 4.55
N ALA A 413 -12.92 13.25 3.94
CA ALA A 413 -14.15 13.92 3.52
C ALA A 413 -15.00 13.05 2.57
N THR A 414 -14.33 12.39 1.61
CA THR A 414 -15.00 11.47 0.69
C THR A 414 -15.55 10.23 1.41
N ALA A 415 -14.81 9.70 2.37
CA ALA A 415 -15.23 8.56 3.18
C ALA A 415 -16.42 8.90 4.09
N ASP A 416 -16.39 10.07 4.73
CA ASP A 416 -17.48 10.59 5.56
C ASP A 416 -18.77 10.77 4.73
N LEU A 417 -18.63 11.35 3.52
CA LEU A 417 -19.73 11.52 2.59
C LEU A 417 -20.34 10.17 2.18
N ALA A 418 -19.50 9.20 1.85
CA ALA A 418 -19.94 7.84 1.50
C ALA A 418 -20.62 7.12 2.68
N ALA A 419 -20.21 7.43 3.91
CA ALA A 419 -20.84 6.93 5.14
C ALA A 419 -22.12 7.68 5.54
N GLY A 420 -22.47 8.77 4.82
CA GLY A 420 -23.63 9.62 5.11
C GLY A 420 -23.37 10.70 6.17
N ASP A 421 -22.15 10.85 6.64
CA ASP A 421 -21.74 11.93 7.55
C ASP A 421 -21.38 13.20 6.76
N GLU A 422 -22.43 13.93 6.33
CA GLU A 422 -22.28 15.17 5.57
C GLU A 422 -21.64 16.31 6.39
N ASP A 423 -21.82 16.29 7.72
CA ASP A 423 -21.21 17.29 8.61
C ASP A 423 -19.71 17.07 8.73
N GLY A 424 -19.32 15.83 8.94
CA GLY A 424 -17.93 15.42 8.93
C GLY A 424 -17.25 15.77 7.61
N ALA A 425 -17.87 15.39 6.48
CA ALA A 425 -17.36 15.70 5.15
C ALA A 425 -17.15 17.21 4.93
N LEU A 426 -18.14 18.02 5.28
CA LEU A 426 -18.04 19.49 5.13
C LEU A 426 -16.94 20.08 6.01
N ALA A 427 -16.78 19.59 7.24
CA ALA A 427 -15.69 20.00 8.13
C ALA A 427 -14.31 19.66 7.55
N GLN A 428 -14.15 18.49 6.94
CA GLN A 428 -12.88 18.11 6.28
C GLN A 428 -12.63 18.94 5.01
N TYR A 429 -13.63 19.18 4.15
CA TYR A 429 -13.45 20.07 2.99
C TYR A 429 -13.08 21.49 3.41
N ALA A 430 -13.71 22.03 4.47
CA ALA A 430 -13.32 23.33 5.03
C ALA A 430 -11.86 23.34 5.53
N ALA A 431 -11.40 22.22 6.11
CA ALA A 431 -10.00 22.10 6.53
C ALA A 431 -9.04 22.00 5.32
N VAL A 432 -9.43 21.27 4.27
CA VAL A 432 -8.68 21.24 3.00
C VAL A 432 -8.56 22.65 2.42
N LEU A 433 -9.65 23.41 2.34
CA LEU A 433 -9.67 24.75 1.77
C LEU A 433 -8.90 25.79 2.59
N ARG A 434 -8.69 25.56 3.90
CA ARG A 434 -7.77 26.40 4.69
C ARG A 434 -6.30 26.16 4.33
N LEU A 435 -5.95 24.92 3.97
CA LEU A 435 -4.57 24.52 3.62
C LEU A 435 -4.28 24.80 2.13
N HIS A 436 -5.27 24.56 1.29
CA HIS A 436 -5.22 24.63 -0.17
C HIS A 436 -6.45 25.39 -0.69
N PRO A 437 -6.45 26.73 -0.61
CA PRO A 437 -7.59 27.55 -1.05
C PRO A 437 -7.96 27.36 -2.53
N GLU A 438 -7.01 26.92 -3.34
CA GLU A 438 -7.15 26.64 -4.77
C GLU A 438 -7.60 25.20 -5.09
N ASP A 439 -8.03 24.43 -4.08
CA ASP A 439 -8.49 23.06 -4.35
C ASP A 439 -9.88 23.05 -5.02
N PHE A 440 -9.89 22.72 -6.30
CA PHE A 440 -11.10 22.64 -7.12
C PHE A 440 -12.10 21.62 -6.56
N GLY A 441 -11.64 20.40 -6.24
CA GLY A 441 -12.50 19.30 -5.79
C GLY A 441 -13.18 19.60 -4.46
N ALA A 442 -12.41 20.12 -3.49
CA ALA A 442 -12.96 20.50 -2.19
C ALA A 442 -14.00 21.64 -2.31
N ARG A 443 -13.76 22.61 -3.21
CA ARG A 443 -14.73 23.70 -3.45
C ARG A 443 -16.04 23.17 -4.05
N VAL A 444 -15.96 22.30 -5.06
CA VAL A 444 -17.15 21.71 -5.69
C VAL A 444 -17.94 20.90 -4.67
N ASN A 445 -17.27 19.98 -3.96
CA ASN A 445 -17.92 19.11 -2.98
C ASN A 445 -18.51 19.90 -1.79
N ALA A 446 -17.78 20.91 -1.29
CA ALA A 446 -18.33 21.81 -0.26
C ALA A 446 -19.54 22.58 -0.77
N GLY A 447 -19.46 23.11 -2.00
CA GLY A 447 -20.57 23.82 -2.65
C GLY A 447 -21.82 22.94 -2.79
N TYR A 448 -21.64 21.70 -3.24
CA TYR A 448 -22.73 20.71 -3.32
C TYR A 448 -23.39 20.46 -1.96
N LEU A 449 -22.58 20.18 -0.91
CA LEU A 449 -23.09 19.92 0.43
C LEU A 449 -23.79 21.14 1.05
N LEU A 450 -23.22 22.33 0.87
CA LEU A 450 -23.82 23.58 1.32
C LEU A 450 -25.15 23.87 0.62
N THR A 451 -25.27 23.57 -0.68
CA THR A 451 -26.52 23.66 -1.46
C THR A 451 -27.59 22.75 -0.87
N LYS A 452 -27.22 21.50 -0.57
CA LYS A 452 -28.12 20.51 0.02
C LYS A 452 -28.66 20.96 1.39
N ARG A 453 -27.87 21.75 2.14
CA ARG A 453 -28.24 22.32 3.46
C ARG A 453 -28.93 23.66 3.39
N GLY A 454 -29.15 24.20 2.21
CA GLY A 454 -29.76 25.51 2.03
C GLY A 454 -28.85 26.71 2.37
N ARG A 455 -27.54 26.48 2.60
CA ARG A 455 -26.54 27.56 2.82
C ARG A 455 -26.08 28.12 1.47
N LEU A 456 -27.06 28.72 0.75
CA LEU A 456 -26.90 29.02 -0.68
C LEU A 456 -25.82 30.07 -0.98
N ASP A 457 -25.61 31.07 -0.10
CA ASP A 457 -24.58 32.10 -0.30
C ASP A 457 -23.18 31.53 -0.24
N GLU A 458 -22.94 30.62 0.73
CA GLU A 458 -21.64 29.95 0.86
C GLU A 458 -21.40 28.91 -0.24
N ALA A 459 -22.49 28.25 -0.69
CA ALA A 459 -22.42 27.33 -1.82
C ALA A 459 -22.02 28.06 -3.10
N GLU A 460 -22.68 29.20 -3.39
CA GLU A 460 -22.39 30.03 -4.54
C GLU A 460 -20.94 30.53 -4.54
N ALA A 461 -20.47 31.03 -3.39
CA ALA A 461 -19.09 31.51 -3.26
C ALA A 461 -18.06 30.39 -3.58
N ASN A 462 -18.27 29.17 -3.05
CA ASN A 462 -17.39 28.04 -3.33
C ASN A 462 -17.43 27.61 -4.80
N LEU A 463 -18.62 27.51 -5.40
CA LEU A 463 -18.77 27.06 -6.78
C LEU A 463 -18.27 28.10 -7.81
N ARG A 464 -18.46 29.40 -7.56
CA ARG A 464 -17.85 30.46 -8.38
C ARG A 464 -16.32 30.45 -8.27
N ALA A 465 -15.78 30.25 -7.07
CA ALA A 465 -14.34 30.10 -6.90
C ALA A 465 -13.81 28.86 -7.60
N ALA A 466 -14.55 27.72 -7.58
CA ALA A 466 -14.19 26.53 -8.35
C ALA A 466 -14.16 26.82 -9.86
N LEU A 467 -15.17 27.52 -10.39
CA LEU A 467 -15.24 27.89 -11.81
C LEU A 467 -14.17 28.91 -12.20
N ALA A 468 -13.71 29.76 -11.28
CA ALA A 468 -12.57 30.64 -11.53
C ALA A 468 -11.25 29.83 -11.70
N LEU A 469 -11.10 28.72 -10.98
CA LEU A 469 -9.95 27.80 -11.10
C LEU A 469 -10.02 26.94 -12.36
N SER A 470 -11.22 26.46 -12.71
CA SER A 470 -11.46 25.64 -13.90
C SER A 470 -12.70 26.12 -14.66
N PRO A 471 -12.52 27.11 -15.55
CA PRO A 471 -13.63 27.68 -16.30
C PRO A 471 -14.35 26.62 -17.17
N GLY A 472 -15.66 26.54 -16.99
CA GLY A 472 -16.51 25.62 -17.75
C GLY A 472 -16.50 24.16 -17.25
N ALA A 473 -15.95 23.88 -16.06
CA ALA A 473 -16.05 22.56 -15.44
C ALA A 473 -17.52 22.12 -15.30
N PRO A 474 -17.91 20.97 -15.93
CA PRO A 474 -19.32 20.62 -16.06
C PRO A 474 -20.04 20.44 -14.74
N ASP A 475 -19.44 19.70 -13.78
CA ASP A 475 -20.05 19.42 -12.47
C ASP A 475 -20.26 20.72 -11.67
N ALA A 476 -19.23 21.55 -11.56
CA ALA A 476 -19.34 22.84 -10.86
C ALA A 476 -20.38 23.79 -11.50
N THR A 477 -20.51 23.74 -12.83
CA THR A 477 -21.51 24.54 -13.55
C THR A 477 -22.93 24.06 -13.26
N VAL A 478 -23.17 22.75 -13.21
CA VAL A 478 -24.47 22.18 -12.84
C VAL A 478 -24.83 22.52 -11.40
N ASP A 479 -23.89 22.37 -10.47
CA ASP A 479 -24.14 22.68 -9.06
C ASP A 479 -24.41 24.18 -8.85
N LEU A 480 -23.68 25.07 -9.52
CA LEU A 480 -23.96 26.52 -9.47
C LEU A 480 -25.32 26.84 -10.04
N ALA A 481 -25.73 26.19 -11.12
CA ALA A 481 -27.06 26.39 -11.69
C ALA A 481 -28.17 25.96 -10.74
N ASP A 482 -27.99 24.86 -9.97
CA ASP A 482 -28.92 24.45 -8.91
C ASP A 482 -29.01 25.51 -7.80
N VAL A 483 -27.87 26.03 -7.33
CA VAL A 483 -27.84 27.12 -6.34
C VAL A 483 -28.62 28.36 -6.83
N LEU A 484 -28.33 28.84 -8.05
CA LEU A 484 -29.01 30.02 -8.62
C LEU A 484 -30.51 29.77 -8.76
N SER A 485 -30.91 28.57 -9.22
CA SER A 485 -32.33 28.19 -9.32
C SER A 485 -33.02 28.21 -7.96
N ARG A 486 -32.40 27.70 -6.91
CA ARG A 486 -32.95 27.73 -5.53
C ARG A 486 -33.00 29.13 -4.94
N ARG A 487 -32.12 30.02 -5.33
CA ARG A 487 -32.16 31.46 -4.98
C ARG A 487 -33.22 32.26 -5.77
N GLY A 488 -33.86 31.64 -6.76
CA GLY A 488 -34.87 32.30 -7.61
C GLY A 488 -34.29 32.88 -8.92
N ASP A 489 -32.97 32.88 -9.11
CA ASP A 489 -32.35 33.31 -10.37
C ASP A 489 -32.37 32.16 -11.40
N ARG A 490 -33.59 31.83 -11.83
CA ARG A 490 -33.81 30.76 -12.84
C ARG A 490 -33.27 31.15 -14.22
N ALA A 491 -33.21 32.48 -14.51
CA ALA A 491 -32.68 32.95 -15.78
C ALA A 491 -31.18 32.76 -15.85
N GLY A 492 -30.43 33.14 -14.82
CA GLY A 492 -29.01 32.88 -14.70
C GLY A 492 -28.66 31.37 -14.73
N ALA A 493 -29.43 30.55 -14.01
CA ALA A 493 -29.28 29.10 -14.04
C ALA A 493 -29.47 28.54 -15.47
N LEU A 494 -30.48 28.99 -16.20
CA LEU A 494 -30.74 28.52 -17.56
C LEU A 494 -29.64 28.95 -18.55
N ALA A 495 -29.10 30.17 -18.38
CA ALA A 495 -28.00 30.67 -19.18
C ALA A 495 -26.75 29.78 -19.00
N LEU A 496 -26.36 29.49 -17.76
CA LEU A 496 -25.22 28.61 -17.45
C LEU A 496 -25.38 27.19 -18.04
N LEU A 497 -26.55 26.55 -17.87
CA LEU A 497 -26.80 25.24 -18.42
C LEU A 497 -26.92 25.24 -19.96
N THR A 498 -27.30 26.33 -20.57
CA THR A 498 -27.32 26.47 -22.03
C THR A 498 -25.91 26.63 -22.59
N GLU A 499 -25.06 27.41 -21.94
CA GLU A 499 -23.65 27.53 -22.28
C GLU A 499 -22.93 26.17 -22.09
N LEU A 500 -23.19 25.46 -20.98
CA LEU A 500 -22.66 24.13 -20.74
C LEU A 500 -23.04 23.14 -21.85
N LYS A 501 -24.30 23.15 -22.28
CA LYS A 501 -24.76 22.32 -23.42
C LYS A 501 -23.98 22.61 -24.70
N GLN A 502 -23.64 23.88 -24.98
CA GLN A 502 -22.87 24.23 -26.17
C GLN A 502 -21.42 23.74 -26.10
N ARG A 503 -20.79 23.81 -24.91
CA ARG A 503 -19.41 23.40 -24.69
C ARG A 503 -19.26 21.89 -24.53
N SER A 504 -20.24 21.25 -23.89
CA SER A 504 -20.23 19.81 -23.55
C SER A 504 -21.59 19.18 -23.90
N PRO A 505 -21.89 18.99 -25.18
CA PRO A 505 -23.21 18.52 -25.64
C PRO A 505 -23.56 17.12 -25.15
N ASP A 506 -22.57 16.28 -24.84
CA ASP A 506 -22.74 14.89 -24.38
C ASP A 506 -22.73 14.75 -22.85
N PHE A 507 -22.71 15.86 -22.11
CA PHE A 507 -22.76 15.81 -20.64
C PHE A 507 -24.21 15.62 -20.16
N ALA A 508 -24.57 14.35 -19.90
CA ALA A 508 -25.94 13.93 -19.57
C ALA A 508 -26.54 14.68 -18.37
N ALA A 509 -25.77 14.88 -17.28
CA ALA A 509 -26.23 15.58 -16.09
C ALA A 509 -26.60 17.04 -16.36
N GLY A 510 -25.83 17.76 -17.20
CA GLY A 510 -26.12 19.12 -17.61
C GLY A 510 -27.43 19.24 -18.38
N ARG A 511 -27.66 18.34 -19.37
CA ARG A 511 -28.94 18.26 -20.10
C ARG A 511 -30.11 17.92 -19.18
N PHE A 512 -29.91 16.98 -18.25
CA PHE A 512 -30.96 16.58 -17.30
C PHE A 512 -31.40 17.75 -16.43
N ASN A 513 -30.47 18.48 -15.81
CA ASN A 513 -30.78 19.63 -14.97
C ASN A 513 -31.38 20.80 -15.79
N ARG A 514 -30.90 21.01 -17.03
CA ARG A 514 -31.51 21.97 -17.95
C ARG A 514 -32.96 21.59 -18.28
N GLY A 515 -33.24 20.33 -18.52
CA GLY A 515 -34.58 19.80 -18.75
C GLY A 515 -35.54 20.05 -17.57
N LEU A 516 -35.11 19.75 -16.34
CA LEU A 516 -35.88 20.02 -15.15
C LEU A 516 -36.18 21.51 -14.97
N LEU A 517 -35.18 22.35 -15.18
CA LEU A 517 -35.32 23.81 -15.08
C LEU A 517 -36.31 24.36 -16.13
N LEU A 518 -36.24 23.92 -17.39
CA LEU A 518 -37.17 24.27 -18.43
C LEU A 518 -38.60 23.89 -18.10
N ILE A 519 -38.83 22.71 -17.55
CA ILE A 519 -40.15 22.27 -17.11
C ILE A 519 -40.68 23.19 -15.99
N SER A 520 -39.82 23.54 -15.02
CA SER A 520 -40.20 24.45 -13.92
C SER A 520 -40.53 25.87 -14.41
N LEU A 521 -40.03 26.28 -15.59
CA LEU A 521 -40.30 27.53 -16.27
C LEU A 521 -41.52 27.47 -17.23
N GLY A 522 -42.25 26.32 -17.24
CA GLY A 522 -43.41 26.12 -18.13
C GLY A 522 -43.04 25.66 -19.55
N ARG A 523 -41.78 25.57 -19.92
CA ARG A 523 -41.28 25.15 -21.26
C ARG A 523 -41.23 23.64 -21.37
N ARG A 524 -42.36 22.97 -21.12
CA ARG A 524 -42.44 21.49 -20.96
C ARG A 524 -41.95 20.71 -22.18
N ALA A 525 -42.27 21.14 -23.40
CA ALA A 525 -41.85 20.44 -24.61
C ALA A 525 -40.32 20.40 -24.74
N GLU A 526 -39.68 21.53 -24.57
CA GLU A 526 -38.22 21.67 -24.62
C GLU A 526 -37.55 20.89 -23.46
N GLY A 527 -38.11 21.01 -22.25
CA GLY A 527 -37.60 20.30 -21.10
C GLY A 527 -37.64 18.78 -21.26
N ASN A 528 -38.76 18.24 -21.80
CA ASN A 528 -38.86 16.80 -22.06
C ASN A 528 -37.84 16.35 -23.13
N ALA A 529 -37.62 17.12 -24.20
CA ALA A 529 -36.61 16.81 -25.22
C ALA A 529 -35.20 16.73 -24.61
N GLU A 530 -34.85 17.65 -23.67
CA GLU A 530 -33.57 17.57 -22.96
C GLU A 530 -33.45 16.36 -22.02
N LEU A 531 -34.53 16.01 -21.31
CA LEU A 531 -34.55 14.82 -20.45
C LEU A 531 -34.44 13.53 -21.29
N ASP A 532 -35.07 13.48 -22.48
CA ASP A 532 -34.92 12.34 -23.40
C ASP A 532 -33.50 12.21 -23.91
N ALA A 533 -32.88 13.31 -24.31
CA ALA A 533 -31.50 13.32 -24.73
C ALA A 533 -30.53 12.94 -23.59
N ALA A 534 -30.79 13.38 -22.35
CA ALA A 534 -29.98 13.00 -21.19
C ALA A 534 -30.07 11.49 -20.90
N VAL A 535 -31.26 10.89 -20.97
CA VAL A 535 -31.45 9.45 -20.78
C VAL A 535 -30.82 8.63 -21.91
N ALA A 536 -30.82 9.16 -23.14
CA ALA A 536 -30.12 8.50 -24.25
C ALA A 536 -28.60 8.46 -24.05
N LEU A 537 -28.02 9.50 -23.41
CA LEU A 537 -26.60 9.55 -23.07
C LEU A 537 -26.27 8.72 -21.82
N ASP A 538 -27.13 8.75 -20.80
CA ASP A 538 -26.99 7.95 -19.59
C ASP A 538 -28.34 7.28 -19.21
N PRO A 539 -28.50 5.99 -19.53
CA PRO A 539 -29.72 5.23 -19.21
C PRO A 539 -30.06 5.17 -17.72
N ASN A 540 -29.10 5.36 -16.79
CA ASN A 540 -29.34 5.36 -15.37
C ASN A 540 -30.24 6.54 -14.93
N LEU A 541 -30.31 7.60 -15.69
CA LEU A 541 -31.19 8.76 -15.44
C LEU A 541 -32.67 8.45 -15.69
N ALA A 542 -33.00 7.31 -16.32
CA ALA A 542 -34.39 6.94 -16.63
C ALA A 542 -35.29 6.83 -15.38
N ALA A 543 -34.75 6.33 -14.25
CA ALA A 543 -35.49 6.25 -12.99
C ALA A 543 -35.81 7.64 -12.42
N ARG A 544 -34.83 8.54 -12.39
CA ARG A 544 -34.97 9.94 -11.93
C ARG A 544 -35.93 10.74 -12.83
N ARG A 545 -35.95 10.47 -14.14
CA ARG A 545 -36.90 11.07 -15.07
C ARG A 545 -38.36 10.67 -14.74
N ARG A 546 -38.62 9.41 -14.34
CA ARG A 546 -39.98 8.98 -13.95
C ARG A 546 -40.49 9.70 -12.72
N SER A 547 -39.64 10.00 -11.76
CA SER A 547 -40.00 10.73 -10.55
C SER A 547 -40.15 12.26 -10.75
N ALA A 548 -39.73 12.78 -11.88
CA ALA A 548 -39.82 14.20 -12.25
C ALA A 548 -41.08 14.54 -13.10
N ARG A 549 -41.88 13.54 -13.46
CA ARG A 549 -43.17 13.69 -14.13
C ARG A 549 -44.30 13.87 -13.10
#